data_3c3d2fc74228da15db841a4c9758e6f4
#
_entry.id   3c3d2fc74228da15db841a4c9758e6f4
#
_cell.length_a   1.000
_cell.length_b   1.000
_cell.length_c   1.000
_cell.angle_alpha   90.00
_cell.angle_beta   90.00
_cell.angle_gamma   90.00
#
_symmetry.space_group_name_H-M   'P 1'
#
loop_
_entity.id
_entity.type
_entity.pdbx_description
1 polymer ?
#
loop_
_entity_poly.entity_id
_entity_poly.type
_entity_poly.pdbx_seq_one_letter_code
_entity_poly.pdbx_strand_id
1 'polypeptide(L)'
;MIGSEIHNFAKELWPINRSITGEGVRETIELIKRHLPNLTVNSVPTGTKVFDWTVPKEWSVKGAYILTPSGEKICDFTENNLHLLGYSIPFDGKINLEELKQHLYT
;
A
#
# COMPACT_ATOMS: atom_id res chain seq x y z
N MET A 1 2.95 -29.31 4.25
CA MET A 1 4.37 -28.98 4.57
C MET A 1 4.46 -27.49 4.94
N ILE A 2 5.06 -27.19 6.04
CA ILE A 2 5.07 -25.81 6.60
C ILE A 2 5.59 -24.74 5.63
N GLY A 3 6.59 -25.04 4.81
CA GLY A 3 7.11 -24.11 3.81
C GLY A 3 6.08 -23.75 2.73
N SER A 4 5.25 -24.70 2.32
CA SER A 4 4.16 -24.45 1.38
C SER A 4 3.05 -23.61 2.01
N GLU A 5 2.75 -23.82 3.28
CA GLU A 5 1.74 -23.05 4.02
C GLU A 5 2.18 -21.60 4.17
N ILE A 6 3.44 -21.37 4.55
CA ILE A 6 4.03 -20.03 4.64
C ILE A 6 3.98 -19.33 3.27
N HIS A 7 4.37 -20.03 2.20
CA HIS A 7 4.36 -19.47 0.86
C HIS A 7 2.94 -19.12 0.38
N ASN A 8 1.97 -19.98 0.64
CA ASN A 8 0.58 -19.71 0.28
C ASN A 8 0.02 -18.51 1.05
N PHE A 9 0.31 -18.40 2.34
CA PHE A 9 -0.09 -17.23 3.12
C PHE A 9 0.57 -15.94 2.61
N ALA A 10 1.85 -16.00 2.24
CA ALA A 10 2.53 -14.86 1.61
C ALA A 10 1.87 -14.42 0.30
N LYS A 11 1.38 -15.39 -0.51
CA LYS A 11 0.62 -15.08 -1.74
C LYS A 11 -0.71 -14.37 -1.46
N GLU A 12 -1.39 -14.70 -0.38
CA GLU A 12 -2.62 -13.99 0.02
C GLU A 12 -2.35 -12.56 0.46
N LEU A 13 -1.20 -12.33 1.12
CA LEU A 13 -0.81 -11.01 1.60
C LEU A 13 -0.22 -10.11 0.52
N TRP A 14 0.39 -10.68 -0.51
CA TRP A 14 1.12 -9.93 -1.55
C TRP A 14 0.29 -8.86 -2.27
N PRO A 15 -0.98 -9.12 -2.68
CA PRO A 15 -1.77 -8.13 -3.42
C PRO A 15 -2.20 -6.91 -2.59
N ILE A 16 -2.11 -7.01 -1.26
CA ILE A 16 -2.58 -5.95 -0.37
C ILE A 16 -1.54 -4.84 -0.30
N ASN A 17 -1.90 -3.64 -0.74
CA ASN A 17 -1.06 -2.47 -0.56
C ASN A 17 -1.22 -1.94 0.87
N ARG A 18 -0.16 -2.03 1.67
CA ARG A 18 -0.12 -1.61 3.06
C ARG A 18 0.73 -0.38 3.24
N SER A 19 0.23 0.55 4.06
CA SER A 19 1.02 1.63 4.65
C SER A 19 1.28 1.33 6.14
N ILE A 20 1.73 2.32 6.90
CA ILE A 20 1.89 2.18 8.37
C ILE A 20 0.52 1.97 9.02
N THR A 21 -0.50 2.74 8.59
CA THR A 21 -1.89 2.63 9.03
C THR A 21 -2.82 2.87 7.84
N GLY A 22 -3.95 2.18 7.77
CA GLY A 22 -4.92 2.32 6.69
C GLY A 22 -5.68 1.03 6.40
N GLU A 23 -6.46 1.02 5.34
CA GLU A 23 -7.30 -0.13 4.97
C GLU A 23 -6.49 -1.40 4.70
N GLY A 24 -5.34 -1.30 4.03
CA GLY A 24 -4.49 -2.46 3.76
C GLY A 24 -3.99 -3.15 5.04
N VAL A 25 -3.74 -2.39 6.10
CA VAL A 25 -3.38 -2.95 7.41
C VAL A 25 -4.58 -3.69 8.02
N ARG A 26 -5.78 -3.12 7.96
CA ARG A 26 -7.00 -3.76 8.47
C ARG A 26 -7.27 -5.08 7.75
N GLU A 27 -7.22 -5.08 6.44
CA GLU A 27 -7.37 -6.28 5.62
C GLU A 27 -6.34 -7.35 5.97
N THR A 28 -5.08 -6.95 6.14
CA THR A 28 -4.00 -7.84 6.58
C THR A 28 -4.27 -8.46 7.96
N ILE A 29 -4.75 -7.65 8.92
CA ILE A 29 -5.10 -8.12 10.26
C ILE A 29 -6.23 -9.15 10.20
N GLU A 30 -7.25 -8.95 9.38
CA GLU A 30 -8.34 -9.92 9.21
C GLU A 30 -7.84 -11.25 8.61
N LEU A 31 -6.91 -11.22 7.67
CA LEU A 31 -6.26 -12.43 7.17
C LEU A 31 -5.45 -13.15 8.26
N ILE A 32 -4.68 -12.41 9.05
CA ILE A 32 -3.92 -12.99 10.17
C ILE A 32 -4.83 -13.61 11.21
N LYS A 33 -5.98 -13.01 11.53
CA LYS A 33 -6.96 -13.55 12.48
C LYS A 33 -7.49 -14.92 12.09
N ARG A 34 -7.54 -15.26 10.81
CA ARG A 34 -7.95 -16.61 10.36
C ARG A 34 -7.02 -17.68 10.87
N HIS A 35 -5.74 -17.37 11.02
CA HIS A 35 -4.71 -18.27 11.54
C HIS A 35 -4.50 -18.12 13.05
N LEU A 36 -4.78 -16.93 13.59
CA LEU A 36 -4.61 -16.57 15.00
C LEU A 36 -5.91 -16.00 15.57
N PRO A 37 -6.93 -16.84 15.84
CA PRO A 37 -8.26 -16.37 16.22
C PRO A 37 -8.28 -15.59 17.56
N ASN A 38 -7.27 -15.77 18.40
CA ASN A 38 -7.16 -15.07 19.69
C ASN A 38 -6.36 -13.75 19.58
N LEU A 39 -6.05 -13.29 18.36
CA LEU A 39 -5.34 -12.04 18.13
C LEU A 39 -6.17 -10.85 18.65
N THR A 40 -5.59 -10.07 19.55
CA THR A 40 -6.17 -8.81 20.02
C THR A 40 -5.69 -7.67 19.15
N VAL A 41 -6.64 -6.87 18.64
CA VAL A 41 -6.33 -5.69 17.81
C VAL A 41 -6.55 -4.44 18.64
N ASN A 42 -5.52 -3.61 18.71
CA ASN A 42 -5.58 -2.31 19.37
C ASN A 42 -5.40 -1.20 18.33
N SER A 43 -6.07 -0.08 18.52
CA SER A 43 -5.95 1.10 17.68
C SER A 43 -5.42 2.29 18.47
N VAL A 44 -4.66 3.13 17.76
CA VAL A 44 -4.13 4.37 18.31
C VAL A 44 -4.56 5.53 17.41
N PRO A 45 -5.22 6.57 17.92
CA PRO A 45 -5.69 7.69 17.09
C PRO A 45 -4.55 8.45 16.42
N THR A 46 -4.79 8.90 15.18
CA THR A 46 -3.92 9.86 14.49
C THR A 46 -3.66 11.09 15.39
N GLY A 47 -2.43 11.55 15.41
CA GLY A 47 -2.01 12.70 16.22
C GLY A 47 -1.59 12.36 17.65
N THR A 48 -1.71 11.11 18.07
CA THR A 48 -1.20 10.66 19.37
C THR A 48 0.32 10.78 19.41
N LYS A 49 0.83 11.38 20.48
CA LYS A 49 2.27 11.46 20.73
C LYS A 49 2.79 10.15 21.31
N VAL A 50 3.85 9.60 20.70
CA VAL A 50 4.52 8.38 21.15
C VAL A 50 6.02 8.67 21.16
N PHE A 51 6.59 8.88 22.34
CA PHE A 51 7.99 9.31 22.50
C PHE A 51 8.28 10.59 21.68
N ASP A 52 9.23 10.55 20.77
CA ASP A 52 9.64 11.63 19.87
C ASP A 52 8.86 11.63 18.54
N TRP A 53 7.85 10.81 18.43
CA TRP A 53 7.06 10.57 17.20
C TRP A 53 5.59 10.93 17.40
N THR A 54 4.91 11.22 16.30
CA THR A 54 3.46 11.47 16.30
C THR A 54 2.81 10.50 15.29
N VAL A 55 1.76 9.80 15.74
CA VAL A 55 1.03 8.87 14.86
C VAL A 55 0.49 9.61 13.63
N PRO A 56 0.89 9.22 12.42
CA PRO A 56 0.51 9.91 11.19
C PRO A 56 -0.94 9.65 10.82
N LYS A 57 -1.45 10.40 9.86
CA LYS A 57 -2.72 10.12 9.20
C LYS A 57 -2.66 8.78 8.49
N GLU A 58 -3.80 8.11 8.41
CA GLU A 58 -3.94 6.93 7.57
C GLU A 58 -3.73 7.26 6.09
N TRP A 59 -3.15 6.33 5.38
CA TRP A 59 -3.02 6.39 3.94
C TRP A 59 -3.54 5.11 3.31
N SER A 60 -4.42 5.26 2.33
CA SER A 60 -4.98 4.13 1.60
C SER A 60 -5.04 4.46 0.12
N VAL A 61 -4.77 3.46 -0.73
CA VAL A 61 -4.82 3.61 -2.17
C VAL A 61 -6.19 3.20 -2.70
N LYS A 62 -6.74 4.03 -3.61
CA LYS A 62 -7.96 3.71 -4.36
C LYS A 62 -7.65 3.30 -5.79
N GLY A 63 -6.63 3.86 -6.38
CA GLY A 63 -6.17 3.56 -7.72
C GLY A 63 -4.81 4.22 -7.98
N ALA A 64 -3.95 3.56 -8.73
CA ALA A 64 -2.67 4.11 -9.15
C ALA A 64 -2.22 3.42 -10.44
N TYR A 65 -2.12 4.18 -11.50
CA TYR A 65 -1.69 3.71 -12.82
C TYR A 65 -1.28 4.89 -13.70
N ILE A 66 -0.64 4.59 -14.80
CA ILE A 66 -0.29 5.57 -15.83
C ILE A 66 -1.04 5.19 -17.11
N LEU A 67 -1.62 6.18 -17.79
CA LEU A 67 -2.16 6.03 -19.13
C LEU A 67 -1.18 6.62 -20.14
N THR A 68 -0.81 5.81 -21.15
CA THR A 68 -0.04 6.29 -22.30
C THR A 68 -0.91 7.20 -23.18
N PRO A 69 -0.32 7.96 -24.12
CA PRO A 69 -1.10 8.76 -25.07
C PRO A 69 -2.07 7.93 -25.94
N SER A 70 -1.78 6.63 -26.14
CA SER A 70 -2.67 5.69 -26.85
C SER A 70 -3.79 5.12 -25.98
N GLY A 71 -3.81 5.44 -24.67
CA GLY A 71 -4.80 4.94 -23.73
C GLY A 71 -4.45 3.58 -23.08
N GLU A 72 -3.26 3.07 -23.30
CA GLU A 72 -2.76 1.87 -22.63
C GLU A 72 -2.48 2.15 -21.16
N LYS A 73 -2.97 1.28 -20.28
CA LYS A 73 -2.70 1.37 -18.84
C LYS A 73 -1.41 0.61 -18.50
N ILE A 74 -0.48 1.33 -17.87
CA ILE A 74 0.80 0.76 -17.41
C ILE A 74 1.03 1.12 -15.93
N CYS A 75 1.95 0.41 -15.29
CA CYS A 75 2.30 0.62 -13.88
C CYS A 75 1.10 0.58 -12.93
N ASP A 76 0.14 -0.30 -13.20
CA ASP A 76 -1.02 -0.46 -12.33
C ASP A 76 -0.62 -1.18 -11.03
N PHE A 77 -0.91 -0.57 -9.89
CA PHE A 77 -0.58 -1.17 -8.58
C PHE A 77 -1.35 -2.46 -8.30
N THR A 78 -2.49 -2.69 -8.96
CA THR A 78 -3.25 -3.94 -8.82
C THR A 78 -2.53 -5.13 -9.46
N GLU A 79 -1.68 -4.89 -10.42
CA GLU A 79 -0.82 -5.91 -11.03
C GLU A 79 0.45 -6.16 -10.22
N ASN A 80 0.99 -5.10 -9.62
CA ASN A 80 2.19 -5.19 -8.79
C ASN A 80 2.23 -4.03 -7.79
N ASN A 81 2.20 -4.35 -6.50
CA ASN A 81 2.29 -3.38 -5.41
C ASN A 81 3.52 -2.47 -5.47
N LEU A 82 4.60 -2.92 -6.09
CA LEU A 82 5.84 -2.14 -6.21
C LEU A 82 5.71 -0.95 -7.17
N HIS A 83 4.63 -0.86 -7.96
CA HIS A 83 4.35 0.30 -8.79
C HIS A 83 3.91 1.55 -8.01
N LEU A 84 3.60 1.41 -6.72
CA LEU A 84 3.14 2.51 -5.89
C LEU A 84 3.92 2.59 -4.57
N LEU A 85 4.52 3.74 -4.33
CA LEU A 85 5.18 4.04 -3.06
C LEU A 85 4.13 4.48 -2.03
N GLY A 86 4.17 3.88 -0.84
CA GLY A 86 3.31 4.26 0.28
C GLY A 86 3.49 5.74 0.67
N TYR A 87 2.42 6.38 1.09
CA TYR A 87 2.33 7.82 1.40
C TYR A 87 2.58 8.75 0.21
N SER A 88 2.47 8.25 -1.03
CA SER A 88 2.47 9.09 -2.22
C SER A 88 1.34 10.11 -2.17
N ILE A 89 1.64 11.33 -2.62
CA ILE A 89 0.66 12.40 -2.76
C ILE A 89 -0.28 12.07 -3.94
N PRO A 90 -1.60 12.24 -3.80
CA PRO A 90 -2.53 12.00 -4.88
C PRO A 90 -2.26 12.97 -6.05
N PHE A 91 -2.27 12.43 -7.25
CA PHE A 91 -2.13 13.20 -8.49
C PHE A 91 -3.10 12.63 -9.54
N ASP A 92 -3.87 13.50 -10.15
CA ASP A 92 -4.73 13.15 -11.28
C ASP A 92 -4.59 14.27 -12.35
N GLY A 93 -3.97 13.94 -13.45
CA GLY A 93 -3.69 14.90 -14.50
C GLY A 93 -2.74 14.38 -15.57
N LYS A 94 -2.45 15.24 -16.54
CA LYS A 94 -1.48 14.98 -17.60
C LYS A 94 -0.17 15.67 -17.25
N ILE A 95 0.93 14.96 -17.48
CA ILE A 95 2.28 15.47 -17.31
C ILE A 95 3.09 15.16 -18.57
N ASN A 96 3.86 16.11 -19.06
CA ASN A 96 4.79 15.85 -20.15
C ASN A 96 6.11 15.27 -19.67
N LEU A 97 6.93 14.77 -20.59
CA LEU A 97 8.17 14.09 -20.24
C LEU A 97 9.17 15.00 -19.52
N GLU A 98 9.24 16.27 -19.89
CA GLU A 98 10.20 17.21 -19.29
C GLU A 98 9.82 17.52 -17.83
N GLU A 99 8.56 17.63 -17.53
CA GLU A 99 8.06 17.76 -16.17
C GLU A 99 8.28 16.46 -15.38
N LEU A 100 7.99 15.31 -15.98
CA LEU A 100 8.17 14.02 -15.32
C LEU A 100 9.64 13.77 -14.97
N LYS A 101 10.59 14.14 -15.83
CA LYS A 101 12.03 13.96 -15.58
C LYS A 101 12.51 14.60 -14.27
N GLN A 102 11.88 15.69 -13.84
CA GLN A 102 12.21 16.37 -12.59
C GLN A 102 11.88 15.53 -11.34
N HIS A 103 11.04 14.53 -11.50
CA HIS A 103 10.61 13.60 -10.45
C HIS A 103 11.22 12.21 -10.58
N LEU A 104 12.08 11.99 -11.57
CA LEU A 104 12.80 10.73 -11.76
C LEU A 104 14.18 10.85 -11.14
N TYR A 105 14.50 9.92 -10.25
CA TYR A 105 15.78 9.84 -9.56
C TYR A 105 16.55 8.62 -10.04
N THR A 106 17.79 8.79 -10.41
CA THR A 106 18.69 7.73 -10.88
C THR A 106 19.85 7.56 -9.93
#